data_8940b5098854801ed98c9b89f89d58e5
#
_entry.id   8940b5098854801ed98c9b89f89d58e5
#
_cell.length_a   1.000
_cell.length_b   1.000
_cell.length_c   1.000
_cell.angle_alpha   90.00
_cell.angle_beta   90.00
_cell.angle_gamma   90.00
#
_symmetry.space_group_name_H-M   'P 1'
#
loop_
_entity.id
_entity.type
_entity.pdbx_description
1 polymer ?
#
loop_
_entity_poly.entity_id
_entity_poly.type
_entity_poly.pdbx_seq_one_letter_code
_entity_poly.pdbx_strand_id
1 'polypeptide(L)'
;MSETKNKKGFFSTRNIVSCAMLSACAIILTYLEFPTFIAPSFYRFNVSDLPALIGGFALGPVAGVVIELIKSLAMLIVNPANPTMGIGELSNFVLGCIYVVPAAIIYRSNKTKGRAVIALVTGGLLMSIFAAFLNAFVMIPLYSTAFQMPVDTIIQMGTAIFPFVDNMFKFCLVCVLPFNVIKAVVISVITIFIYKPLSVLIKGLN
;
A
#
# COMPACT_ATOMS: atom_id res chain seq x y z
N MET A 1 -30.79 -16.87 -31.18
CA MET A 1 -29.79 -15.82 -31.36
C MET A 1 -29.11 -15.61 -30.01
N SER A 2 -27.89 -16.11 -29.86
CA SER A 2 -27.12 -16.02 -28.65
C SER A 2 -26.48 -14.62 -28.58
N GLU A 3 -26.93 -13.78 -27.64
CA GLU A 3 -26.26 -12.53 -27.35
C GLU A 3 -24.88 -12.86 -26.77
N THR A 4 -23.85 -12.68 -27.58
CA THR A 4 -22.45 -12.63 -27.12
C THR A 4 -22.31 -11.43 -26.18
N LYS A 5 -22.42 -11.67 -24.86
CA LYS A 5 -22.01 -10.71 -23.82
C LYS A 5 -20.54 -10.33 -24.07
N ASN A 6 -20.36 -9.24 -24.76
CA ASN A 6 -19.05 -8.64 -25.01
C ASN A 6 -18.39 -8.35 -23.66
N LYS A 7 -17.52 -9.23 -23.20
CA LYS A 7 -16.67 -9.00 -22.01
C LYS A 7 -15.78 -7.80 -22.35
N LYS A 8 -16.23 -6.58 -22.00
CA LYS A 8 -15.40 -5.38 -22.07
C LYS A 8 -14.10 -5.69 -21.32
N GLY A 9 -13.01 -5.87 -22.05
CA GLY A 9 -11.70 -6.16 -21.49
C GLY A 9 -11.25 -5.07 -20.51
N PHE A 10 -10.27 -5.38 -19.68
CA PHE A 10 -9.65 -4.42 -18.74
C PHE A 10 -9.29 -3.09 -19.42
N PHE A 11 -8.90 -3.09 -20.67
CA PHE A 11 -8.48 -1.93 -21.49
C PHE A 11 -9.64 -1.10 -22.08
N SER A 12 -10.82 -1.07 -21.45
CA SER A 12 -11.82 -0.08 -21.87
C SER A 12 -11.33 1.32 -21.51
N THR A 13 -11.57 2.31 -22.39
CA THR A 13 -11.19 3.73 -22.17
C THR A 13 -11.59 4.24 -20.80
N ARG A 14 -12.77 3.83 -20.34
CA ARG A 14 -13.27 4.19 -19.01
C ARG A 14 -12.39 3.66 -17.88
N ASN A 15 -11.98 2.40 -17.95
CA ASN A 15 -11.11 1.80 -16.93
C ASN A 15 -9.74 2.47 -16.91
N ILE A 16 -9.20 2.80 -18.08
CA ILE A 16 -7.91 3.50 -18.21
C ILE A 16 -8.01 4.89 -17.57
N VAL A 17 -9.03 5.66 -17.90
CA VAL A 17 -9.25 7.01 -17.34
C VAL A 17 -9.44 6.91 -15.80
N SER A 18 -10.23 5.95 -15.32
CA SER A 18 -10.43 5.76 -13.89
C SER A 18 -9.12 5.39 -13.17
N CYS A 19 -8.30 4.52 -13.74
CA CYS A 19 -6.99 4.19 -13.18
C CYS A 19 -6.06 5.41 -13.15
N ALA A 20 -6.04 6.21 -14.23
CA ALA A 20 -5.23 7.42 -14.29
C ALA A 20 -5.64 8.44 -13.20
N MET A 21 -6.94 8.68 -13.03
CA MET A 21 -7.45 9.57 -12.00
C MET A 21 -7.12 9.07 -10.58
N LEU A 22 -7.31 7.77 -10.33
CA LEU A 22 -6.98 7.17 -9.03
C LEU A 22 -5.47 7.19 -8.77
N SER A 23 -4.65 7.00 -9.80
CA SER A 23 -3.19 7.13 -9.67
C SER A 23 -2.77 8.55 -9.33
N ALA A 24 -3.37 9.55 -9.97
CA ALA A 24 -3.12 10.95 -9.63
C ALA A 24 -3.51 11.27 -8.17
N CYS A 25 -4.66 10.77 -7.70
CA CYS A 25 -5.05 10.88 -6.29
C CYS A 25 -4.03 10.18 -5.36
N ALA A 26 -3.56 8.99 -5.73
CA ALA A 26 -2.57 8.25 -4.95
C ALA A 26 -1.25 9.02 -4.82
N ILE A 27 -0.78 9.64 -5.91
CA ILE A 27 0.44 10.48 -5.92
C ILE A 27 0.26 11.67 -4.98
N ILE A 28 -0.86 12.39 -5.06
CA ILE A 28 -1.15 13.52 -4.16
C ILE A 28 -1.18 13.08 -2.70
N LEU A 29 -1.83 11.95 -2.39
CA LEU A 29 -1.91 11.42 -1.04
C LEU A 29 -0.56 10.93 -0.49
N THR A 30 0.42 10.63 -1.35
CA THR A 30 1.77 10.31 -0.91
C THR A 30 2.46 11.52 -0.28
N TYR A 31 2.18 12.73 -0.73
CA TYR A 31 2.73 13.96 -0.13
C TYR A 31 2.11 14.32 1.22
N LEU A 32 0.96 13.74 1.55
CA LEU A 32 0.33 13.90 2.87
C LEU A 32 0.95 12.87 3.84
N GLU A 33 2.21 13.10 4.18
CA GLU A 33 2.99 12.25 5.08
C GLU A 33 3.00 12.80 6.49
N PHE A 34 2.78 11.90 7.44
CA PHE A 34 2.83 12.21 8.86
C PHE A 34 4.00 11.46 9.51
N PRO A 35 4.79 12.14 10.36
CA PRO A 35 5.81 11.47 11.15
C PRO A 35 5.15 10.47 12.12
N THR A 36 5.80 9.35 12.34
CA THR A 36 5.34 8.33 13.29
C THR A 36 6.24 8.30 14.52
N PHE A 37 5.62 8.08 15.69
CA PHE A 37 6.34 7.95 16.95
C PHE A 37 6.70 6.50 17.29
N ILE A 38 6.27 5.54 16.46
CA ILE A 38 6.38 4.09 16.70
C ILE A 38 7.53 3.48 15.92
N ALA A 39 7.99 4.16 14.89
CA ALA A 39 9.06 3.70 14.00
C ALA A 39 10.06 4.82 13.71
N PRO A 40 11.30 4.51 13.34
CA PRO A 40 12.30 5.51 12.95
C PRO A 40 11.80 6.49 11.89
N SER A 41 12.41 7.68 11.85
CA SER A 41 11.97 8.84 11.06
C SER A 41 11.89 8.62 9.54
N PHE A 42 12.53 7.60 9.00
CA PHE A 42 12.42 7.23 7.59
C PHE A 42 11.14 6.44 7.26
N TYR A 43 10.41 5.91 8.28
CA TYR A 43 9.06 5.38 8.11
C TYR A 43 8.06 6.52 8.19
N ARG A 44 7.48 6.88 7.07
CA ARG A 44 6.46 7.93 6.99
C ARG A 44 5.09 7.34 6.75
N PHE A 45 4.14 7.77 7.55
CA PHE A 45 2.76 7.33 7.41
C PHE A 45 2.05 8.15 6.33
N ASN A 46 1.44 7.48 5.36
CA ASN A 46 0.56 8.10 4.38
C ASN A 46 -0.60 7.14 4.03
N VAL A 47 -1.62 7.68 3.39
CA VAL A 47 -2.82 6.91 2.97
C VAL A 47 -2.88 6.69 1.46
N SER A 48 -1.75 6.71 0.78
CA SER A 48 -1.65 6.65 -0.68
C SER A 48 -2.10 5.32 -1.31
N ASP A 49 -2.23 4.25 -0.52
CA ASP A 49 -2.74 2.95 -0.99
C ASP A 49 -4.28 2.93 -1.08
N LEU A 50 -4.96 3.95 -0.54
CA LEU A 50 -6.43 4.07 -0.55
C LEU A 50 -7.01 4.08 -1.97
N PRO A 51 -6.53 4.90 -2.93
CA PRO A 51 -7.04 4.86 -4.30
C PRO A 51 -6.82 3.53 -5.00
N ALA A 52 -5.72 2.83 -4.71
CA ALA A 52 -5.43 1.51 -5.27
C ALA A 52 -6.40 0.44 -4.75
N LEU A 53 -6.77 0.47 -3.45
CA LEU A 53 -7.82 -0.39 -2.90
C LEU A 53 -9.18 -0.11 -3.53
N ILE A 54 -9.55 1.16 -3.69
CA ILE A 54 -10.79 1.55 -4.36
C ILE A 54 -10.81 1.07 -5.81
N GLY A 55 -9.72 1.27 -6.55
CA GLY A 55 -9.55 0.77 -7.91
C GLY A 55 -9.62 -0.76 -7.98
N GLY A 56 -8.96 -1.45 -7.05
CA GLY A 56 -9.02 -2.90 -6.91
C GLY A 56 -10.43 -3.41 -6.67
N PHE A 57 -11.20 -2.77 -5.80
CA PHE A 57 -12.59 -3.13 -5.51
C PHE A 57 -13.53 -2.83 -6.68
N ALA A 58 -13.36 -1.68 -7.34
CA ALA A 58 -14.22 -1.25 -8.42
C ALA A 58 -13.92 -1.96 -9.75
N LEU A 59 -12.66 -1.98 -10.16
CA LEU A 59 -12.20 -2.41 -11.48
C LEU A 59 -11.52 -3.79 -11.46
N GLY A 60 -10.93 -4.19 -10.33
CA GLY A 60 -10.29 -5.49 -10.15
C GLY A 60 -8.84 -5.40 -9.70
N PRO A 61 -8.23 -6.54 -9.30
CA PRO A 61 -6.90 -6.56 -8.72
C PRO A 61 -5.82 -5.99 -9.66
N VAL A 62 -5.96 -6.21 -10.98
CA VAL A 62 -5.03 -5.65 -11.98
C VAL A 62 -5.06 -4.11 -11.96
N ALA A 63 -6.24 -3.49 -11.81
CA ALA A 63 -6.34 -2.04 -11.70
C ALA A 63 -5.61 -1.51 -10.44
N GLY A 64 -5.75 -2.20 -9.33
CA GLY A 64 -5.03 -1.88 -8.11
C GLY A 64 -3.51 -1.91 -8.28
N VAL A 65 -3.00 -2.98 -8.90
CA VAL A 65 -1.56 -3.11 -9.21
C VAL A 65 -1.08 -1.99 -10.16
N VAL A 66 -1.86 -1.66 -11.18
CA VAL A 66 -1.51 -0.56 -12.13
C VAL A 66 -1.45 0.78 -11.41
N ILE A 67 -2.40 1.06 -10.50
CA ILE A 67 -2.41 2.30 -9.72
C ILE A 67 -1.18 2.37 -8.80
N GLU A 68 -0.85 1.28 -8.10
CA GLU A 68 0.36 1.19 -7.26
C GLU A 68 1.64 1.40 -8.08
N LEU A 69 1.72 0.79 -9.26
CA LEU A 69 2.87 0.92 -10.15
C LEU A 69 3.05 2.37 -10.62
N ILE A 70 1.98 2.98 -11.11
CA ILE A 70 2.02 4.38 -11.59
C ILE A 70 2.40 5.32 -10.45
N LYS A 71 1.81 5.15 -9.26
CA LYS A 71 2.15 5.91 -8.06
C LYS A 71 3.64 5.80 -7.75
N SER A 72 4.17 4.59 -7.66
CA SER A 72 5.58 4.36 -7.28
C SER A 72 6.55 4.88 -8.32
N LEU A 73 6.28 4.67 -9.62
CA LEU A 73 7.10 5.22 -10.71
C LEU A 73 7.06 6.75 -10.74
N ALA A 74 5.89 7.35 -10.54
CA ALA A 74 5.77 8.80 -10.49
C ALA A 74 6.57 9.39 -9.33
N MET A 75 6.54 8.77 -8.15
CA MET A 75 7.30 9.23 -6.99
C MET A 75 8.81 9.13 -7.20
N LEU A 76 9.30 8.10 -7.89
CA LEU A 76 10.71 8.00 -8.27
C LEU A 76 11.16 9.15 -9.18
N ILE A 77 10.28 9.62 -10.06
CA ILE A 77 10.59 10.70 -11.02
C ILE A 77 10.46 12.08 -10.35
N VAL A 78 9.40 12.28 -9.60
CA VAL A 78 9.05 13.61 -9.05
C VAL A 78 9.86 13.95 -7.80
N ASN A 79 10.34 12.94 -7.06
CA ASN A 79 11.16 13.12 -5.86
C ASN A 79 12.54 12.45 -5.99
N PRO A 80 13.41 12.91 -6.90
CA PRO A 80 14.73 12.30 -7.10
C PRO A 80 15.67 12.46 -5.90
N ALA A 81 15.41 13.46 -5.04
CA ALA A 81 16.16 13.70 -3.79
C ALA A 81 15.58 12.91 -2.59
N ASN A 82 14.82 11.85 -2.87
CA ASN A 82 14.25 11.00 -1.83
C ASN A 82 15.34 10.43 -0.92
N PRO A 83 15.24 10.62 0.41
CA PRO A 83 16.21 10.10 1.35
C PRO A 83 16.39 8.57 1.29
N THR A 84 15.41 7.85 0.75
CA THR A 84 15.46 6.39 0.62
C THR A 84 16.05 5.89 -0.70
N MET A 85 16.51 6.79 -1.58
CA MET A 85 17.08 6.44 -2.91
C MET A 85 16.20 5.50 -3.75
N GLY A 86 14.86 5.60 -3.60
CA GLY A 86 13.90 4.75 -4.30
C GLY A 86 13.60 3.40 -3.63
N ILE A 87 14.35 3.00 -2.61
CA ILE A 87 14.11 1.75 -1.87
C ILE A 87 12.73 1.79 -1.19
N GLY A 88 12.36 2.96 -0.64
CA GLY A 88 11.05 3.18 -0.03
C GLY A 88 9.90 3.00 -1.02
N GLU A 89 10.03 3.52 -2.24
CA GLU A 89 9.04 3.38 -3.31
C GLU A 89 8.88 1.94 -3.77
N LEU A 90 9.99 1.21 -3.89
CA LEU A 90 9.95 -0.22 -4.18
C LEU A 90 9.24 -1.00 -3.08
N SER A 91 9.57 -0.71 -1.82
CA SER A 91 8.87 -1.31 -0.66
C SER A 91 7.38 -1.00 -0.68
N ASN A 92 7.00 0.27 -0.88
CA ASN A 92 5.61 0.69 -0.97
C ASN A 92 4.85 -0.01 -2.09
N PHE A 93 5.47 -0.15 -3.27
CA PHE A 93 4.87 -0.89 -4.39
C PHE A 93 4.59 -2.35 -4.03
N VAL A 94 5.60 -3.05 -3.52
CA VAL A 94 5.47 -4.49 -3.17
C VAL A 94 4.42 -4.68 -2.07
N LEU A 95 4.49 -3.90 -0.99
CA LEU A 95 3.56 -4.00 0.13
C LEU A 95 2.16 -3.54 -0.26
N GLY A 96 2.02 -2.50 -1.08
CA GLY A 96 0.75 -2.06 -1.65
C GLY A 96 0.09 -3.16 -2.49
N CYS A 97 0.85 -3.85 -3.35
CA CYS A 97 0.33 -4.99 -4.10
C CYS A 97 -0.10 -6.14 -3.20
N ILE A 98 0.67 -6.47 -2.15
CA ILE A 98 0.32 -7.52 -1.18
C ILE A 98 -0.95 -7.16 -0.40
N TYR A 99 -1.21 -5.87 -0.18
CA TYR A 99 -2.45 -5.41 0.44
C TYR A 99 -3.63 -5.47 -0.54
N VAL A 100 -3.47 -4.83 -1.70
CA VAL A 100 -4.55 -4.55 -2.66
C VAL A 100 -5.03 -5.81 -3.39
N VAL A 101 -4.11 -6.68 -3.81
CA VAL A 101 -4.46 -7.84 -4.65
C VAL A 101 -5.35 -8.83 -3.90
N PRO A 102 -4.99 -9.37 -2.73
CA PRO A 102 -5.85 -10.29 -2.00
C PRO A 102 -7.15 -9.63 -1.56
N ALA A 103 -7.09 -8.35 -1.11
CA ALA A 103 -8.30 -7.62 -0.74
C ALA A 103 -9.27 -7.49 -1.92
N ALA A 104 -8.79 -7.14 -3.12
CA ALA A 104 -9.62 -7.04 -4.32
C ALA A 104 -10.21 -8.40 -4.74
N ILE A 105 -9.43 -9.48 -4.67
CA ILE A 105 -9.91 -10.83 -5.00
C ILE A 105 -11.03 -11.26 -4.05
N ILE A 106 -10.81 -11.13 -2.73
CA ILE A 106 -11.79 -11.51 -1.71
C ILE A 106 -13.07 -10.67 -1.84
N TYR A 107 -12.94 -9.35 -2.00
CA TYR A 107 -14.12 -8.49 -2.15
C TYR A 107 -14.92 -8.80 -3.40
N ARG A 108 -14.27 -9.08 -4.53
CA ARG A 108 -14.95 -9.34 -5.81
C ARG A 108 -15.67 -10.67 -5.87
N SER A 109 -15.32 -11.63 -5.02
CA SER A 109 -16.06 -12.91 -4.95
C SER A 109 -17.49 -12.69 -4.45
N ASN A 110 -17.71 -11.74 -3.54
CA ASN A 110 -19.05 -11.37 -3.07
C ASN A 110 -19.03 -9.92 -2.56
N LYS A 111 -19.66 -8.99 -3.28
CA LYS A 111 -19.59 -7.53 -3.08
C LYS A 111 -20.49 -7.05 -1.95
N THR A 112 -20.33 -7.61 -0.75
CA THR A 112 -21.04 -7.20 0.47
C THR A 112 -20.14 -6.38 1.40
N LYS A 113 -20.76 -5.63 2.34
CA LYS A 113 -20.00 -4.88 3.36
C LYS A 113 -19.14 -5.81 4.23
N GLY A 114 -19.71 -6.94 4.68
CA GLY A 114 -18.96 -7.91 5.48
C GLY A 114 -17.76 -8.48 4.73
N ARG A 115 -17.93 -8.77 3.43
CA ARG A 115 -16.82 -9.25 2.60
C ARG A 115 -15.75 -8.18 2.38
N ALA A 116 -16.13 -6.90 2.31
CA ALA A 116 -15.17 -5.81 2.25
C ALA A 116 -14.32 -5.75 3.52
N VAL A 117 -14.91 -5.90 4.69
CA VAL A 117 -14.18 -5.94 5.97
C VAL A 117 -13.20 -7.12 6.00
N ILE A 118 -13.67 -8.34 5.68
CA ILE A 118 -12.81 -9.53 5.62
C ILE A 118 -11.65 -9.32 4.64
N ALA A 119 -11.93 -8.76 3.45
CA ALA A 119 -10.93 -8.46 2.44
C ALA A 119 -9.83 -7.52 2.93
N LEU A 120 -10.23 -6.42 3.57
CA LEU A 120 -9.31 -5.42 4.11
C LEU A 120 -8.49 -5.95 5.28
N VAL A 121 -9.11 -6.70 6.20
CA VAL A 121 -8.41 -7.33 7.33
C VAL A 121 -7.40 -8.35 6.82
N THR A 122 -7.81 -9.24 5.91
CA THR A 122 -6.89 -10.25 5.35
C THR A 122 -5.74 -9.61 4.60
N GLY A 123 -6.02 -8.66 3.70
CA GLY A 123 -4.98 -7.94 2.96
C GLY A 123 -4.03 -7.16 3.87
N GLY A 124 -4.57 -6.45 4.86
CA GLY A 124 -3.80 -5.69 5.83
C GLY A 124 -2.90 -6.56 6.72
N LEU A 125 -3.39 -7.72 7.18
CA LEU A 125 -2.59 -8.67 7.94
C LEU A 125 -1.48 -9.28 7.08
N LEU A 126 -1.78 -9.71 5.86
CA LEU A 126 -0.78 -10.23 4.92
C LEU A 126 0.31 -9.19 4.65
N MET A 127 -0.08 -7.94 4.35
CA MET A 127 0.86 -6.83 4.15
C MET A 127 1.74 -6.61 5.38
N SER A 128 1.15 -6.56 6.58
CA SER A 128 1.89 -6.27 7.81
C SER A 128 2.90 -7.35 8.17
N ILE A 129 2.51 -8.63 8.04
CA ILE A 129 3.41 -9.76 8.26
C ILE A 129 4.54 -9.75 7.22
N PHE A 130 4.17 -9.60 5.94
CA PHE A 130 5.17 -9.58 4.87
C PHE A 130 6.10 -8.36 4.96
N ALA A 131 5.60 -7.22 5.45
CA ALA A 131 6.42 -6.05 5.70
C ALA A 131 7.53 -6.32 6.73
N ALA A 132 7.25 -7.06 7.81
CA ALA A 132 8.26 -7.43 8.79
C ALA A 132 9.36 -8.30 8.16
N PHE A 133 8.99 -9.32 7.36
CA PHE A 133 9.94 -10.16 6.65
C PHE A 133 10.72 -9.38 5.58
N LEU A 134 10.02 -8.61 4.75
CA LEU A 134 10.65 -7.82 3.68
C LEU A 134 11.66 -6.82 4.26
N ASN A 135 11.33 -6.18 5.37
CA ASN A 135 12.26 -5.25 6.04
C ASN A 135 13.46 -6.00 6.61
N ALA A 136 13.27 -7.11 7.33
CA ALA A 136 14.36 -7.84 7.94
C ALA A 136 15.37 -8.36 6.91
N PHE A 137 14.90 -8.93 5.80
CA PHE A 137 15.76 -9.65 4.86
C PHE A 137 16.18 -8.83 3.63
N VAL A 138 15.44 -7.80 3.29
CA VAL A 138 15.67 -7.05 2.04
C VAL A 138 15.87 -5.55 2.31
N MET A 139 14.90 -4.87 2.93
CA MET A 139 14.92 -3.41 2.99
C MET A 139 16.01 -2.87 3.90
N ILE A 140 16.17 -3.40 5.12
CA ILE A 140 17.19 -2.92 6.06
C ILE A 140 18.62 -3.20 5.55
N PRO A 141 18.95 -4.39 5.00
CA PRO A 141 20.21 -4.58 4.29
C PRO A 141 20.43 -3.61 3.13
N LEU A 142 19.39 -3.33 2.32
CA LEU A 142 19.48 -2.35 1.23
C LEU A 142 19.71 -0.92 1.76
N TYR A 143 19.00 -0.53 2.82
CA TYR A 143 19.22 0.77 3.47
C TYR A 143 20.64 0.89 4.04
N SER A 144 21.15 -0.19 4.65
CA SER A 144 22.52 -0.23 5.18
C SER A 144 23.55 0.04 4.08
N THR A 145 23.39 -0.58 2.91
CA THR A 145 24.29 -0.37 1.77
C THR A 145 24.09 1.00 1.13
N ALA A 146 22.85 1.45 0.93
CA ALA A 146 22.54 2.71 0.27
C ALA A 146 22.97 3.94 1.11
N PHE A 147 22.79 3.88 2.41
CA PHE A 147 23.18 4.97 3.33
C PHE A 147 24.61 4.84 3.86
N GLN A 148 25.32 3.76 3.51
CA GLN A 148 26.65 3.42 4.06
C GLN A 148 26.64 3.40 5.60
N MET A 149 25.52 2.94 6.17
CA MET A 149 25.30 2.85 7.61
C MET A 149 25.30 1.38 8.05
N PRO A 150 26.02 1.02 9.12
CA PRO A 150 25.90 -0.32 9.71
C PRO A 150 24.45 -0.62 10.10
N VAL A 151 24.04 -1.87 9.94
CA VAL A 151 22.70 -2.34 10.34
C VAL A 151 22.40 -2.03 11.82
N ASP A 152 23.42 -2.14 12.66
CA ASP A 152 23.31 -1.84 14.09
C ASP A 152 22.89 -0.39 14.35
N THR A 153 23.33 0.56 13.52
CA THR A 153 22.91 1.96 13.62
C THR A 153 21.41 2.12 13.33
N ILE A 154 20.90 1.38 12.36
CA ILE A 154 19.46 1.36 12.05
C ILE A 154 18.66 0.75 13.21
N ILE A 155 19.16 -0.34 13.82
CA ILE A 155 18.54 -0.94 15.00
C ILE A 155 18.55 0.03 16.18
N GLN A 156 19.65 0.76 16.41
CA GLN A 156 19.76 1.78 17.46
C GLN A 156 18.72 2.90 17.33
N MET A 157 18.27 3.24 16.11
CA MET A 157 17.15 4.17 15.93
C MET A 157 15.86 3.62 16.51
N GLY A 158 15.65 2.29 16.46
CA GLY A 158 14.56 1.63 17.12
C GLY A 158 14.73 1.54 18.63
N THR A 159 15.96 1.29 19.12
CA THR A 159 16.30 1.29 20.54
C THR A 159 16.05 2.66 21.18
N ALA A 160 16.26 3.74 20.45
CA ALA A 160 15.97 5.10 20.91
C ALA A 160 14.47 5.33 21.18
N ILE A 161 13.60 4.59 20.51
CA ILE A 161 12.13 4.65 20.72
C ILE A 161 11.71 3.62 21.77
N PHE A 162 12.23 2.40 21.66
CA PHE A 162 11.94 1.27 22.56
C PHE A 162 13.24 0.65 23.06
N PRO A 163 13.67 0.93 24.31
CA PRO A 163 14.98 0.50 24.83
C PRO A 163 15.25 -1.01 24.81
N PHE A 164 14.21 -1.85 24.72
CA PHE A 164 14.32 -3.31 24.64
C PHE A 164 14.53 -3.85 23.22
N VAL A 165 14.55 -2.97 22.21
CA VAL A 165 14.84 -3.35 20.80
C VAL A 165 16.35 -3.38 20.62
N ASP A 166 16.94 -4.56 20.70
CA ASP A 166 18.39 -4.81 20.67
C ASP A 166 18.84 -5.59 19.43
N ASN A 167 17.90 -6.09 18.63
CA ASN A 167 18.20 -6.89 17.45
C ASN A 167 17.19 -6.69 16.32
N MET A 168 17.54 -7.15 15.12
CA MET A 168 16.72 -7.04 13.90
C MET A 168 15.31 -7.63 14.07
N PHE A 169 15.21 -8.79 14.72
CA PHE A 169 13.91 -9.45 14.92
C PHE A 169 12.98 -8.60 15.76
N LYS A 170 13.47 -8.10 16.91
CA LYS A 170 12.69 -7.20 17.78
C LYS A 170 12.37 -5.89 17.07
N PHE A 171 13.31 -5.34 16.29
CA PHE A 171 13.06 -4.14 15.49
C PHE A 171 11.87 -4.34 14.52
N CYS A 172 11.87 -5.43 13.76
CA CYS A 172 10.80 -5.71 12.82
C CYS A 172 9.47 -6.02 13.52
N LEU A 173 9.49 -6.73 14.65
CA LEU A 173 8.30 -7.09 15.39
C LEU A 173 7.67 -5.91 16.14
N VAL A 174 8.50 -4.99 16.67
CA VAL A 174 8.03 -3.89 17.55
C VAL A 174 7.84 -2.58 16.80
N CYS A 175 8.66 -2.30 15.79
CA CYS A 175 8.56 -1.07 15.02
C CYS A 175 7.83 -1.27 13.68
N VAL A 176 8.28 -2.25 12.86
CA VAL A 176 7.77 -2.39 11.49
C VAL A 176 6.36 -2.98 11.45
N LEU A 177 6.12 -4.07 12.18
CA LEU A 177 4.83 -4.76 12.14
C LEU A 177 3.69 -3.89 12.69
N PRO A 178 3.79 -3.28 13.89
CA PRO A 178 2.72 -2.42 14.41
C PRO A 178 2.49 -1.18 13.54
N PHE A 179 3.56 -0.59 12.98
CA PHE A 179 3.43 0.51 12.03
C PHE A 179 2.55 0.13 10.84
N ASN A 180 2.80 -1.01 10.21
CA ASN A 180 2.02 -1.48 9.06
C ASN A 180 0.60 -1.89 9.45
N VAL A 181 0.40 -2.48 10.63
CA VAL A 181 -0.94 -2.79 11.16
C VAL A 181 -1.77 -1.50 11.32
N ILE A 182 -1.19 -0.47 11.94
CA ILE A 182 -1.88 0.81 12.12
C ILE A 182 -2.19 1.45 10.77
N LYS A 183 -1.23 1.44 9.83
CA LYS A 183 -1.43 1.90 8.45
C LYS A 183 -2.61 1.16 7.80
N ALA A 184 -2.62 -0.17 7.87
CA ALA A 184 -3.68 -0.99 7.31
C ALA A 184 -5.04 -0.70 7.95
N VAL A 185 -5.11 -0.54 9.27
CA VAL A 185 -6.37 -0.21 9.98
C VAL A 185 -6.92 1.13 9.54
N VAL A 186 -6.09 2.18 9.52
CA VAL A 186 -6.53 3.53 9.11
C VAL A 186 -7.04 3.52 7.67
N ILE A 187 -6.25 2.94 6.75
CA ILE A 187 -6.65 2.85 5.34
C ILE A 187 -7.92 2.01 5.17
N SER A 188 -8.05 0.89 5.91
CA SER A 188 -9.26 0.04 5.89
C SER A 188 -10.49 0.80 6.33
N VAL A 189 -10.41 1.53 7.45
CA VAL A 189 -11.52 2.34 7.97
C VAL A 189 -11.95 3.37 6.93
N ILE A 190 -11.02 4.14 6.39
CA ILE A 190 -11.33 5.14 5.35
C ILE A 190 -11.94 4.45 4.12
N THR A 191 -11.36 3.33 3.67
CA THR A 191 -11.87 2.57 2.53
C THR A 191 -13.32 2.15 2.72
N ILE A 192 -13.70 1.61 3.89
CA ILE A 192 -15.07 1.16 4.18
C ILE A 192 -16.10 2.29 4.01
N PHE A 193 -15.74 3.50 4.40
CA PHE A 193 -16.64 4.66 4.27
C PHE A 193 -16.73 5.18 2.83
N ILE A 194 -15.62 5.19 2.09
CA ILE A 194 -15.52 5.90 0.81
C ILE A 194 -15.72 4.98 -0.41
N TYR A 195 -15.40 3.67 -0.32
CA TYR A 195 -15.37 2.80 -1.50
C TYR A 195 -16.72 2.67 -2.21
N LYS A 196 -17.83 2.70 -1.46
CA LYS A 196 -19.17 2.48 -2.04
C LYS A 196 -19.61 3.66 -2.93
N PRO A 197 -19.64 4.91 -2.48
CA PRO A 197 -19.97 6.05 -3.33
C PRO A 197 -18.99 6.21 -4.51
N LEU A 198 -17.69 6.08 -4.28
CA LEU A 198 -16.71 6.16 -5.37
C LEU A 198 -16.83 5.03 -6.38
N SER A 199 -17.10 3.80 -5.94
CA SER A 199 -17.27 2.66 -6.85
C SER A 199 -18.47 2.84 -7.79
N VAL A 200 -19.54 3.53 -7.35
CA VAL A 200 -20.68 3.90 -8.20
C VAL A 200 -20.25 4.91 -9.27
N LEU A 201 -19.53 5.96 -8.89
CA LEU A 201 -19.01 6.96 -9.82
C LEU A 201 -18.07 6.35 -10.86
N ILE A 202 -17.15 5.49 -10.44
CA ILE A 202 -16.18 4.81 -11.32
C ILE A 202 -16.86 3.89 -12.32
N LYS A 203 -17.88 3.12 -11.88
CA LYS A 203 -18.63 2.18 -12.73
C LYS A 203 -19.70 2.86 -13.57
N GLY A 204 -20.11 4.07 -13.22
CA GLY A 204 -21.27 4.78 -13.75
C GLY A 204 -22.58 4.26 -13.22
N LEU A 205 -23.53 5.15 -13.15
CA LEU A 205 -24.93 4.82 -12.90
C LEU A 205 -25.41 3.96 -14.08
N ASN A 206 -25.58 2.67 -13.85
CA ASN A 206 -26.41 1.78 -14.67
C ASN A 206 -27.66 1.49 -13.87
#